data_add5f1ffd9cc3746b9b8fa930c833fc4
#
_entry.id   add5f1ffd9cc3746b9b8fa930c833fc4
#
_cell.length_a   1.000
_cell.length_b   1.000
_cell.length_c   1.000
_cell.angle_alpha   90.00
_cell.angle_beta   90.00
_cell.angle_gamma   90.00
#
_symmetry.space_group_name_H-M   'P 1'
#
loop_
_entity.id
_entity.type
_entity.pdbx_description
1 polymer ?
#
loop_
_entity_poly.entity_id
_entity_poly.type
_entity_poly.pdbx_seq_one_letter_code
_entity_poly.pdbx_strand_id
1 'polypeptide(L)'
;MEFRRVLFRSLLNQFATNYGANPSYFDTNGNLIINDGINSFLNDVNTGVINPSTNDRKAINSVVEQQTRLTEDNLIVASSISFSKTSQKDLTDNNFYAIKAKIESAGNILSLVAGASKQTEDGSKTAFGVAFSQYIKTEFEYIKHWDLRRKKVLATKAFIGIAIPYGNSNSVPFSRSYFAGGTNDIRAWQSYGLGPGKTGSINDFNEANMKLLFSTEFRFNIFLKLNGAFFIDAGNIWNVSDIVTNPDATFTGLKSLENIAVGSGFGFRYDFNFFVVRLDLGFKTYNPANNENQKWFKEMRFNKSVINIGINYPF
;
A
#
# COMPACT_ATOMS: atom_id res chain seq x y z
N MET A 1 23.31 8.91 10.40
CA MET A 1 22.07 9.74 10.36
C MET A 1 22.24 11.05 9.60
N GLU A 2 23.24 11.84 9.90
CA GLU A 2 23.45 13.17 9.32
C GLU A 2 23.58 13.21 7.78
N PHE A 3 24.32 12.29 7.18
CA PHE A 3 24.48 12.20 5.71
C PHE A 3 23.15 12.00 4.97
N ARG A 4 22.24 11.20 5.51
CA ARG A 4 20.92 10.96 4.90
C ARG A 4 20.05 12.22 4.96
N ARG A 5 20.05 12.95 6.08
CA ARG A 5 19.34 14.23 6.23
C ARG A 5 19.82 15.27 5.21
N VAL A 6 21.14 15.33 4.97
CA VAL A 6 21.72 16.23 3.98
C VAL A 6 21.27 15.90 2.56
N LEU A 7 21.17 14.61 2.20
CA LEU A 7 20.71 14.19 0.88
C LEU A 7 19.25 14.60 0.63
N PHE A 8 18.34 14.33 1.56
CA PHE A 8 16.93 14.72 1.42
C PHE A 8 16.76 16.24 1.39
N ARG A 9 17.52 16.96 2.21
CA ARG A 9 17.55 18.42 2.17
C ARG A 9 17.93 18.93 0.77
N SER A 10 18.96 18.37 0.16
CA SER A 10 19.43 18.78 -1.18
C SER A 10 18.36 18.56 -2.25
N LEU A 11 17.61 17.43 -2.19
CA LEU A 11 16.52 17.16 -3.11
C LEU A 11 15.36 18.15 -2.93
N LEU A 12 14.93 18.41 -1.69
CA LEU A 12 13.85 19.35 -1.39
C LEU A 12 14.27 20.80 -1.70
N ASN A 13 15.54 21.15 -1.51
CA ASN A 13 16.09 22.47 -1.78
C ASN A 13 15.86 22.90 -3.25
N GLN A 14 16.03 21.98 -4.18
CA GLN A 14 15.78 22.24 -5.60
C GLN A 14 14.33 22.65 -5.85
N PHE A 15 13.37 21.95 -5.26
CA PHE A 15 11.95 22.29 -5.37
C PHE A 15 11.64 23.63 -4.69
N ALA A 16 12.13 23.83 -3.46
CA ALA A 16 11.90 25.08 -2.71
C ALA A 16 12.41 26.30 -3.49
N THR A 17 13.60 26.20 -4.08
CA THR A 17 14.18 27.27 -4.92
C THR A 17 13.35 27.49 -6.19
N ASN A 18 12.99 26.43 -6.92
CA ASN A 18 12.23 26.51 -8.17
C ASN A 18 10.84 27.13 -7.98
N TYR A 19 10.23 26.92 -6.84
CA TYR A 19 8.88 27.44 -6.51
C TYR A 19 8.91 28.73 -5.67
N GLY A 20 10.10 29.36 -5.49
CA GLY A 20 10.23 30.65 -4.83
C GLY A 20 9.80 30.62 -3.37
N ALA A 21 10.19 29.58 -2.62
CA ALA A 21 9.93 29.50 -1.18
C ALA A 21 10.54 30.72 -0.44
N ASN A 22 9.95 31.05 0.71
CA ASN A 22 10.37 32.21 1.49
C ASN A 22 11.88 32.17 1.79
N PRO A 23 12.62 33.26 1.53
CA PRO A 23 14.06 33.32 1.80
C PRO A 23 14.45 32.98 3.24
N SER A 24 13.57 33.21 4.23
CA SER A 24 13.83 32.86 5.62
C SER A 24 13.94 31.34 5.88
N TYR A 25 13.54 30.51 4.92
CA TYR A 25 13.66 29.05 5.04
C TYR A 25 15.06 28.55 4.72
N PHE A 26 15.92 29.42 4.17
CA PHE A 26 17.26 29.05 3.72
C PHE A 26 18.35 29.60 4.67
N ASP A 27 19.42 28.81 4.80
CA ASP A 27 20.65 29.24 5.47
C ASP A 27 21.47 30.20 4.60
N THR A 28 22.57 30.72 5.15
CA THR A 28 23.48 31.63 4.45
C THR A 28 24.14 31.04 3.19
N ASN A 29 24.10 29.71 3.05
CA ASN A 29 24.63 28.97 1.88
C ASN A 29 23.53 28.67 0.85
N GLY A 30 22.31 29.16 1.03
CA GLY A 30 21.17 28.93 0.15
C GLY A 30 20.57 27.53 0.25
N ASN A 31 20.77 26.83 1.36
CA ASN A 31 20.14 25.54 1.63
C ASN A 31 19.01 25.66 2.63
N LEU A 32 17.93 24.88 2.44
CA LEU A 32 16.86 24.80 3.44
C LEU A 32 17.45 24.50 4.82
N ILE A 33 17.04 25.25 5.81
CA ILE A 33 17.41 24.99 7.21
C ILE A 33 16.82 23.63 7.62
N ILE A 34 17.66 22.78 8.18
CA ILE A 34 17.24 21.44 8.61
C ILE A 34 16.17 21.60 9.71
N ASN A 35 15.10 20.86 9.59
CA ASN A 35 13.86 20.91 10.36
C ASN A 35 13.04 22.17 10.05
N ASP A 36 13.39 23.36 10.51
CA ASP A 36 12.53 24.55 10.42
C ASP A 36 12.24 24.98 8.98
N GLY A 37 13.26 25.12 8.16
CA GLY A 37 13.09 25.52 6.75
C GLY A 37 12.39 24.44 5.93
N ILE A 38 12.75 23.17 6.13
CA ILE A 38 12.10 22.03 5.46
C ILE A 38 10.63 21.97 5.86
N ASN A 39 10.31 22.00 7.15
CA ASN A 39 8.93 21.89 7.64
C ASN A 39 8.07 23.07 7.17
N SER A 40 8.63 24.29 7.15
CA SER A 40 7.94 25.48 6.65
C SER A 40 7.62 25.36 5.16
N PHE A 41 8.59 24.92 4.35
CA PHE A 41 8.38 24.68 2.93
C PHE A 41 7.30 23.61 2.68
N LEU A 42 7.38 22.48 3.38
CA LEU A 42 6.39 21.40 3.24
C LEU A 42 5.00 21.83 3.68
N ASN A 43 4.90 22.66 4.76
CA ASN A 43 3.64 23.23 5.18
C ASN A 43 3.03 24.14 4.11
N ASP A 44 3.83 25.00 3.48
CA ASP A 44 3.37 25.88 2.39
C ASP A 44 2.89 25.08 1.16
N VAL A 45 3.55 23.95 0.86
CA VAL A 45 3.11 23.02 -0.19
C VAL A 45 1.78 22.36 0.18
N ASN A 46 1.62 21.94 1.44
CA ASN A 46 0.41 21.24 1.91
C ASN A 46 -0.79 22.18 2.05
N THR A 47 -0.56 23.42 2.48
CA THR A 47 -1.61 24.45 2.65
C THR A 47 -1.96 25.16 1.33
N GLY A 48 -1.20 24.93 0.26
CA GLY A 48 -1.44 25.53 -1.06
C GLY A 48 -0.90 26.94 -1.22
N VAL A 49 -0.08 27.43 -0.30
CA VAL A 49 0.69 28.68 -0.45
C VAL A 49 1.68 28.53 -1.61
N ILE A 50 2.38 27.40 -1.65
CA ILE A 50 3.19 26.97 -2.79
C ILE A 50 2.42 25.87 -3.52
N ASN A 51 2.23 26.04 -4.83
CA ASN A 51 1.48 25.13 -5.68
C ASN A 51 2.39 24.45 -6.73
N PRO A 52 3.11 23.37 -6.38
CA PRO A 52 3.90 22.62 -7.34
C PRO A 52 3.02 21.94 -8.39
N SER A 53 3.61 21.67 -9.58
CA SER A 53 2.95 20.80 -10.56
C SER A 53 2.59 19.45 -9.94
N THR A 54 1.62 18.75 -10.52
CA THR A 54 1.21 17.41 -10.03
C THR A 54 2.40 16.44 -9.94
N ASN A 55 3.31 16.50 -10.92
CA ASN A 55 4.50 15.65 -10.93
C ASN A 55 5.52 16.05 -9.85
N ASP A 56 5.74 17.35 -9.66
CA ASP A 56 6.68 17.83 -8.64
C ASP A 56 6.13 17.61 -7.23
N ARG A 57 4.82 17.78 -7.03
CA ARG A 57 4.18 17.42 -5.75
C ARG A 57 4.37 15.95 -5.43
N LYS A 58 4.19 15.06 -6.42
CA LYS A 58 4.47 13.63 -6.26
C LYS A 58 5.94 13.39 -5.91
N ALA A 59 6.87 14.05 -6.58
CA ALA A 59 8.29 13.93 -6.30
C ALA A 59 8.65 14.43 -4.88
N ILE A 60 8.11 15.58 -4.46
CA ILE A 60 8.28 16.09 -3.08
C ILE A 60 7.76 15.07 -2.06
N ASN A 61 6.55 14.55 -2.25
CA ASN A 61 5.98 13.55 -1.36
C ASN A 61 6.83 12.28 -1.31
N SER A 62 7.37 11.83 -2.45
CA SER A 62 8.25 10.66 -2.50
C SER A 62 9.56 10.87 -1.75
N VAL A 63 10.14 12.08 -1.81
CA VAL A 63 11.35 12.43 -1.03
C VAL A 63 11.05 12.39 0.47
N VAL A 64 9.94 12.96 0.89
CA VAL A 64 9.51 12.97 2.30
C VAL A 64 9.26 11.54 2.79
N GLU A 65 8.56 10.74 2.00
CA GLU A 65 8.30 9.33 2.31
C GLU A 65 9.60 8.52 2.44
N GLN A 66 10.52 8.67 1.50
CA GLN A 66 11.83 8.02 1.58
C GLN A 66 12.62 8.47 2.82
N GLN A 67 12.56 9.74 3.16
CA GLN A 67 13.18 10.26 4.38
C GLN A 67 12.61 9.56 5.61
N THR A 68 11.28 9.57 5.76
CA THR A 68 10.59 8.93 6.88
C THR A 68 10.98 7.47 7.01
N ARG A 69 10.91 6.69 5.92
CA ARG A 69 11.27 5.26 5.91
C ARG A 69 12.72 4.97 6.31
N LEU A 70 13.64 5.83 5.88
CA LEU A 70 15.08 5.61 6.11
C LEU A 70 15.58 6.21 7.43
N THR A 71 14.80 7.08 8.07
CA THR A 71 15.19 7.75 9.32
C THR A 71 14.32 7.39 10.52
N GLU A 72 13.23 6.64 10.33
CA GLU A 72 12.36 6.18 11.41
C GLU A 72 13.09 5.10 12.24
N ASP A 73 13.50 5.46 13.45
CA ASP A 73 14.01 4.52 14.44
C ASP A 73 12.83 4.07 15.32
N ASN A 74 12.24 2.93 14.98
CA ASN A 74 11.06 2.44 15.67
C ASN A 74 11.25 0.98 16.09
N LEU A 75 11.16 0.72 17.39
CA LEU A 75 11.26 -0.62 17.95
C LEU A 75 9.91 -1.35 17.83
N ILE A 76 9.85 -2.45 17.12
CA ILE A 76 8.65 -3.25 16.95
C ILE A 76 8.85 -4.62 17.59
N VAL A 77 8.19 -4.84 18.72
CA VAL A 77 8.08 -6.17 19.35
C VAL A 77 6.62 -6.59 19.27
N ALA A 78 6.34 -7.56 18.41
CA ALA A 78 4.99 -8.01 18.14
C ALA A 78 4.81 -9.50 18.47
N SER A 79 3.63 -9.84 18.97
CA SER A 79 3.17 -11.21 19.12
C SER A 79 2.01 -11.43 18.16
N SER A 80 1.95 -12.61 17.51
CA SER A 80 0.85 -12.91 16.60
C SER A 80 0.33 -14.33 16.78
N ILE A 81 -0.97 -14.48 16.55
CA ILE A 81 -1.65 -15.77 16.47
C ILE A 81 -2.23 -15.86 15.07
N SER A 82 -1.96 -16.98 14.39
CA SER A 82 -2.48 -17.24 13.06
C SER A 82 -3.21 -18.59 13.02
N PHE A 83 -4.32 -18.58 12.28
CA PHE A 83 -5.09 -19.77 11.95
C PHE A 83 -5.07 -19.97 10.43
N SER A 84 -4.77 -21.18 9.99
CA SER A 84 -4.83 -21.55 8.57
C SER A 84 -5.50 -22.90 8.41
N LYS A 85 -6.48 -22.96 7.49
CA LYS A 85 -7.18 -24.18 7.13
C LYS A 85 -7.31 -24.25 5.63
N THR A 86 -7.00 -25.39 5.04
CA THR A 86 -7.26 -25.67 3.64
C THR A 86 -7.96 -27.02 3.47
N SER A 87 -8.82 -27.12 2.46
CA SER A 87 -9.40 -28.39 2.03
C SER A 87 -8.67 -28.98 0.82
N GLN A 88 -7.61 -28.31 0.33
CA GLN A 88 -6.80 -28.80 -0.77
C GLN A 88 -6.11 -30.11 -0.42
N LYS A 89 -6.29 -31.14 -1.22
CA LYS A 89 -5.75 -32.49 -0.99
C LYS A 89 -4.33 -32.63 -1.53
N ASP A 90 -4.09 -32.08 -2.71
CA ASP A 90 -2.81 -32.11 -3.41
C ASP A 90 -2.69 -30.91 -4.38
N LEU A 91 -1.55 -30.78 -5.04
CA LEU A 91 -1.27 -29.67 -5.97
C LEU A 91 -2.14 -29.69 -7.24
N THR A 92 -2.79 -30.80 -7.54
CA THR A 92 -3.67 -30.96 -8.72
C THR A 92 -5.13 -30.73 -8.37
N ASP A 93 -5.47 -30.58 -7.09
CA ASP A 93 -6.82 -30.31 -6.64
C ASP A 93 -7.27 -28.90 -7.03
N ASN A 94 -8.23 -28.86 -7.94
CA ASN A 94 -8.80 -27.62 -8.48
C ASN A 94 -10.15 -27.25 -7.82
N ASN A 95 -10.59 -27.97 -6.77
CA ASN A 95 -11.84 -27.69 -6.07
C ASN A 95 -11.63 -27.67 -4.57
N PHE A 96 -11.12 -26.59 -4.07
CA PHE A 96 -10.78 -26.44 -2.64
C PHE A 96 -11.14 -25.06 -2.12
N TYR A 97 -11.08 -24.89 -0.81
CA TYR A 97 -11.05 -23.60 -0.14
C TYR A 97 -9.83 -23.51 0.78
N ALA A 98 -9.38 -22.28 1.01
CA ALA A 98 -8.40 -21.98 2.04
C ALA A 98 -8.86 -20.75 2.83
N ILE A 99 -8.65 -20.80 4.14
CA ILE A 99 -8.95 -19.72 5.07
C ILE A 99 -7.68 -19.41 5.84
N LYS A 100 -7.33 -18.13 5.93
CA LYS A 100 -6.28 -17.66 6.81
C LYS A 100 -6.83 -16.52 7.65
N ALA A 101 -6.56 -16.55 8.95
CA ALA A 101 -6.84 -15.46 9.86
C ALA A 101 -5.61 -15.20 10.72
N LYS A 102 -5.28 -13.93 10.94
CA LYS A 102 -4.14 -13.52 11.75
C LYS A 102 -4.53 -12.34 12.62
N ILE A 103 -4.14 -12.40 13.88
CA ILE A 103 -4.17 -11.28 14.81
C ILE A 103 -2.74 -11.05 15.27
N GLU A 104 -2.28 -9.80 15.21
CA GLU A 104 -0.96 -9.37 15.65
C GLU A 104 -1.13 -8.17 16.60
N SER A 105 -0.43 -8.18 17.71
CA SER A 105 -0.39 -7.07 18.66
C SER A 105 1.06 -6.71 18.96
N ALA A 106 1.38 -5.42 18.86
CA ALA A 106 2.73 -4.91 19.05
C ALA A 106 2.81 -3.95 20.24
N GLY A 107 3.98 -3.89 20.86
CA GLY A 107 4.37 -2.90 21.88
C GLY A 107 3.79 -3.10 23.26
N ASN A 108 2.90 -4.06 23.52
CA ASN A 108 2.30 -4.27 24.84
C ASN A 108 3.31 -4.64 25.91
N ILE A 109 4.22 -5.56 25.58
CA ILE A 109 5.29 -5.98 26.52
C ILE A 109 6.22 -4.80 26.81
N LEU A 110 6.58 -4.04 25.77
CA LEU A 110 7.43 -2.86 25.94
C LEU A 110 6.73 -1.77 26.77
N SER A 111 5.44 -1.58 26.60
CA SER A 111 4.66 -0.63 27.39
C SER A 111 4.63 -0.96 28.89
N LEU A 112 4.61 -2.25 29.24
CA LEU A 112 4.69 -2.70 30.63
C LEU A 112 6.08 -2.40 31.26
N VAL A 113 7.13 -2.57 30.47
CA VAL A 113 8.52 -2.33 30.94
C VAL A 113 8.86 -0.84 30.92
N ALA A 114 8.32 -0.10 29.96
CA ALA A 114 8.60 1.34 29.76
C ALA A 114 7.82 2.27 30.71
N GLY A 115 7.11 1.77 31.70
CA GLY A 115 6.29 2.59 32.62
C GLY A 115 7.04 3.70 33.38
N ALA A 116 8.37 3.63 33.45
CA ALA A 116 9.26 4.62 34.06
C ALA A 116 10.28 5.22 33.08
N SER A 117 10.11 5.02 31.76
CA SER A 117 11.10 5.44 30.78
C SER A 117 11.01 6.90 30.40
N LYS A 118 12.12 7.46 29.87
CA LYS A 118 12.16 8.81 29.30
C LYS A 118 11.23 8.89 28.10
N GLN A 119 10.55 10.02 27.96
CA GLN A 119 9.77 10.35 26.78
C GLN A 119 10.64 11.07 25.74
N THR A 120 10.31 10.90 24.47
CA THR A 120 10.84 11.68 23.35
C THR A 120 10.26 13.11 23.37
N GLU A 121 10.79 14.01 22.54
CA GLU A 121 10.29 15.39 22.43
C GLU A 121 8.81 15.47 22.06
N ASP A 122 8.33 14.51 21.27
CA ASP A 122 6.93 14.34 20.85
C ASP A 122 6.07 13.56 21.87
N GLY A 123 6.59 13.28 23.05
CA GLY A 123 5.86 12.64 24.16
C GLY A 123 5.76 11.12 24.09
N SER A 124 6.34 10.47 23.08
CA SER A 124 6.35 9.01 22.96
C SER A 124 7.28 8.37 23.99
N LYS A 125 6.86 7.28 24.62
CA LYS A 125 7.70 6.51 25.54
C LYS A 125 8.76 5.73 24.77
N THR A 126 9.93 5.59 25.39
CA THR A 126 11.03 4.83 24.82
C THR A 126 11.29 3.53 25.58
N ALA A 127 11.74 2.51 24.88
CA ALA A 127 12.33 1.32 25.44
C ALA A 127 13.77 1.21 24.91
N PHE A 128 14.75 1.02 25.80
CA PHE A 128 16.18 1.04 25.46
C PHE A 128 16.63 2.31 24.70
N GLY A 129 15.98 3.45 24.96
CA GLY A 129 16.31 4.72 24.31
C GLY A 129 15.70 4.91 22.91
N VAL A 130 14.88 3.97 22.44
CA VAL A 130 14.20 4.02 21.11
C VAL A 130 12.69 4.06 21.33
N ALA A 131 11.98 4.87 20.54
CA ALA A 131 10.52 4.86 20.52
C ALA A 131 10.00 3.50 20.05
N PHE A 132 8.89 3.03 20.61
CA PHE A 132 8.33 1.74 20.21
C PHE A 132 6.90 1.90 19.70
N SER A 133 6.56 1.07 18.72
CA SER A 133 5.23 1.08 18.11
C SER A 133 4.24 0.23 18.90
N GLN A 134 3.02 0.78 19.08
CA GLN A 134 1.88 0.05 19.61
C GLN A 134 0.75 0.03 18.58
N TYR A 135 0.36 -1.18 18.14
CA TYR A 135 -0.77 -1.38 17.25
C TYR A 135 -1.38 -2.77 17.44
N ILE A 136 -2.62 -2.90 17.02
CA ILE A 136 -3.28 -4.19 16.78
C ILE A 136 -3.56 -4.32 15.29
N LYS A 137 -3.23 -5.48 14.71
CA LYS A 137 -3.43 -5.77 13.29
C LYS A 137 -4.20 -7.06 13.14
N THR A 138 -5.27 -7.04 12.36
CA THR A 138 -6.10 -8.20 12.04
C THR A 138 -6.16 -8.40 10.55
N GLU A 139 -6.05 -9.65 10.10
CA GLU A 139 -6.11 -10.03 8.69
C GLU A 139 -7.00 -11.26 8.54
N PHE A 140 -7.82 -11.25 7.50
CA PHE A 140 -8.59 -12.40 7.08
C PHE A 140 -8.49 -12.58 5.58
N GLU A 141 -8.17 -13.80 5.14
CA GLU A 141 -8.10 -14.19 3.74
C GLU A 141 -8.96 -15.44 3.51
N TYR A 142 -9.78 -15.38 2.48
CA TYR A 142 -10.55 -16.50 2.00
C TYR A 142 -10.25 -16.74 0.53
N ILE A 143 -9.90 -17.97 0.17
CA ILE A 143 -9.66 -18.41 -1.20
C ILE A 143 -10.60 -19.55 -1.50
N LYS A 144 -11.24 -19.54 -2.68
CA LYS A 144 -12.06 -20.65 -3.16
C LYS A 144 -11.78 -20.91 -4.62
N HIS A 145 -11.54 -22.18 -4.94
CA HIS A 145 -11.44 -22.69 -6.31
C HIS A 145 -12.64 -23.60 -6.58
N TRP A 146 -13.20 -23.48 -7.76
CA TRP A 146 -14.23 -24.37 -8.30
C TRP A 146 -13.72 -25.01 -9.57
N ASP A 147 -13.66 -26.33 -9.60
CA ASP A 147 -13.44 -27.09 -10.83
C ASP A 147 -14.72 -27.08 -11.67
N LEU A 148 -14.70 -26.33 -12.76
CA LEU A 148 -15.80 -26.25 -13.72
C LEU A 148 -15.75 -27.37 -14.78
N ARG A 149 -14.86 -28.36 -14.58
CA ARG A 149 -14.57 -29.46 -15.50
C ARG A 149 -13.92 -28.99 -16.81
N ARG A 150 -13.53 -29.93 -17.65
CA ARG A 150 -12.87 -29.66 -18.95
C ARG A 150 -11.68 -28.70 -18.85
N LYS A 151 -10.85 -28.86 -17.82
CA LYS A 151 -9.69 -27.99 -17.53
C LYS A 151 -10.05 -26.51 -17.39
N LYS A 152 -11.20 -26.23 -16.82
CA LYS A 152 -11.65 -24.86 -16.47
C LYS A 152 -11.76 -24.73 -14.97
N VAL A 153 -11.22 -23.65 -14.42
CA VAL A 153 -11.26 -23.37 -12.99
C VAL A 153 -11.72 -21.92 -12.80
N LEU A 154 -12.65 -21.72 -11.90
CA LEU A 154 -12.95 -20.39 -11.35
C LEU A 154 -12.27 -20.29 -9.97
N ALA A 155 -11.38 -19.32 -9.82
CA ALA A 155 -10.71 -19.06 -8.57
C ALA A 155 -11.11 -17.68 -8.05
N THR A 156 -11.36 -17.57 -6.76
CA THR A 156 -11.66 -16.30 -6.09
C THR A 156 -10.84 -16.15 -4.82
N LYS A 157 -10.51 -14.91 -4.50
CA LYS A 157 -9.82 -14.50 -3.27
C LYS A 157 -10.52 -13.27 -2.68
N ALA A 158 -10.77 -13.29 -1.41
CA ALA A 158 -11.19 -12.14 -0.63
C ALA A 158 -10.19 -11.90 0.51
N PHE A 159 -9.78 -10.67 0.71
CA PHE A 159 -8.88 -10.27 1.78
C PHE A 159 -9.38 -8.99 2.44
N ILE A 160 -9.36 -8.98 3.75
CA ILE A 160 -9.54 -7.80 4.58
C ILE A 160 -8.43 -7.74 5.61
N GLY A 161 -7.83 -6.57 5.75
CA GLY A 161 -6.82 -6.31 6.77
C GLY A 161 -7.01 -4.91 7.35
N ILE A 162 -6.82 -4.78 8.66
CA ILE A 162 -6.85 -3.52 9.38
C ILE A 162 -5.78 -3.52 10.46
N ALA A 163 -5.07 -2.41 10.58
CA ALA A 163 -4.10 -2.17 11.64
C ALA A 163 -4.44 -0.83 12.32
N ILE A 164 -4.65 -0.86 13.63
CA ILE A 164 -5.06 0.30 14.41
C ILE A 164 -3.94 0.65 15.39
N PRO A 165 -3.33 1.85 15.27
CA PRO A 165 -2.36 2.33 16.25
C PRO A 165 -3.07 2.71 17.54
N TYR A 166 -2.38 2.59 18.67
CA TYR A 166 -2.88 3.03 19.98
C TYR A 166 -1.74 3.31 20.96
N GLY A 167 -2.07 3.90 22.09
CA GLY A 167 -1.13 4.10 23.20
C GLY A 167 0.07 4.95 22.82
N ASN A 168 1.21 4.34 22.58
CA ASN A 168 2.47 5.01 22.24
C ASN A 168 2.62 5.38 20.75
N SER A 169 1.64 5.05 19.91
CA SER A 169 1.72 5.29 18.48
C SER A 169 0.47 5.99 17.94
N ASN A 170 0.68 7.01 17.14
CA ASN A 170 -0.35 7.73 16.41
C ASN A 170 -0.51 7.23 14.97
N SER A 171 0.43 6.41 14.49
CA SER A 171 0.43 5.79 13.15
C SER A 171 0.96 4.36 13.23
N VAL A 172 0.64 3.56 12.22
CA VAL A 172 1.21 2.22 12.04
C VAL A 172 2.52 2.35 11.26
N PRO A 173 3.61 1.70 11.70
CA PRO A 173 4.86 1.73 10.97
C PRO A 173 4.68 1.29 9.51
N PHE A 174 5.40 1.94 8.60
CA PHE A 174 5.38 1.63 7.17
C PHE A 174 5.55 0.13 6.88
N SER A 175 6.50 -0.54 7.56
CA SER A 175 6.78 -1.97 7.39
C SER A 175 5.60 -2.89 7.79
N ARG A 176 4.57 -2.35 8.42
CA ARG A 176 3.36 -3.06 8.88
C ARG A 176 2.09 -2.58 8.21
N SER A 177 2.15 -1.50 7.45
CA SER A 177 1.05 -0.95 6.67
C SER A 177 0.74 -1.80 5.44
N TYR A 178 -0.35 -1.51 4.77
CA TYR A 178 -0.76 -2.15 3.52
C TYR A 178 -0.49 -1.24 2.33
N PHE A 179 -0.19 -1.84 1.21
CA PHE A 179 -0.17 -1.19 -0.10
C PHE A 179 -1.11 -1.92 -1.06
N ALA A 180 -1.44 -1.30 -2.18
CA ALA A 180 -2.24 -1.88 -3.23
C ALA A 180 -1.56 -1.81 -4.59
N GLY A 181 -1.92 -2.77 -5.46
CA GLY A 181 -1.33 -2.98 -6.77
C GLY A 181 -0.25 -4.07 -6.79
N GLY A 182 0.08 -4.51 -7.99
CA GLY A 182 1.07 -5.55 -8.23
C GLY A 182 0.49 -6.91 -8.61
N THR A 183 1.38 -7.84 -8.86
CA THR A 183 1.08 -9.13 -9.53
C THR A 183 0.13 -10.05 -8.77
N ASN A 184 0.08 -9.99 -7.45
CA ASN A 184 -0.79 -10.83 -6.59
C ASN A 184 -1.88 -10.00 -5.89
N ASP A 185 -2.12 -8.81 -6.39
CA ASP A 185 -3.02 -7.80 -5.84
C ASP A 185 -3.93 -7.27 -6.96
N ILE A 186 -4.16 -5.96 -7.04
CA ILE A 186 -4.93 -5.34 -8.12
C ILE A 186 -4.01 -5.13 -9.32
N ARG A 187 -3.99 -6.08 -10.25
CA ARG A 187 -3.03 -6.22 -11.36
C ARG A 187 -3.06 -5.06 -12.37
N ALA A 188 -4.07 -4.19 -12.32
CA ALA A 188 -4.15 -3.01 -13.16
C ALA A 188 -3.32 -1.81 -12.64
N TRP A 189 -2.72 -1.92 -11.47
CA TRP A 189 -1.79 -0.95 -10.87
C TRP A 189 -0.47 -1.62 -10.54
N GLN A 190 0.63 -0.87 -10.69
CA GLN A 190 1.92 -1.29 -10.15
C GLN A 190 1.87 -1.33 -8.62
N SER A 191 2.79 -2.05 -7.99
CA SER A 191 2.91 -2.06 -6.53
C SER A 191 3.06 -0.64 -6.01
N TYR A 192 2.32 -0.32 -4.94
CA TYR A 192 2.21 1.05 -4.38
C TYR A 192 1.57 2.09 -5.32
N GLY A 193 1.12 1.71 -6.50
CA GLY A 193 0.61 2.65 -7.51
C GLY A 193 -0.85 3.06 -7.31
N LEU A 194 -1.61 2.37 -6.45
CA LEU A 194 -2.96 2.77 -6.06
C LEU A 194 -2.88 3.52 -4.72
N GLY A 195 -3.29 4.78 -4.73
CA GLY A 195 -3.29 5.61 -3.53
C GLY A 195 -4.43 5.29 -2.57
N PRO A 196 -4.37 5.74 -1.32
CA PRO A 196 -5.46 5.54 -0.37
C PRO A 196 -6.76 6.19 -0.86
N GLY A 197 -7.87 5.43 -0.79
CA GLY A 197 -9.18 5.93 -1.19
C GLY A 197 -9.21 6.44 -2.63
N LYS A 198 -9.57 7.71 -2.83
CA LYS A 198 -9.61 8.36 -4.16
C LYS A 198 -8.48 9.38 -4.40
N THR A 199 -7.44 9.40 -3.55
CA THR A 199 -6.33 10.37 -3.68
C THR A 199 -5.47 10.14 -4.92
N GLY A 200 -5.54 8.96 -5.53
CA GLY A 200 -4.64 8.57 -6.60
C GLY A 200 -3.23 8.28 -6.09
N SER A 201 -2.25 8.29 -6.98
CA SER A 201 -0.85 8.08 -6.63
C SER A 201 -0.24 9.40 -6.15
N ILE A 202 -0.26 9.64 -4.84
CA ILE A 202 0.27 10.88 -4.22
C ILE A 202 1.79 10.85 -4.04
N ASN A 203 2.39 9.65 -3.97
CA ASN A 203 3.83 9.43 -3.94
C ASN A 203 4.16 8.10 -4.65
N ASP A 204 5.42 7.66 -4.61
CA ASP A 204 5.84 6.39 -5.23
C ASP A 204 5.56 5.18 -4.30
N PHE A 205 5.26 5.43 -3.04
CA PHE A 205 5.08 4.40 -2.01
C PHE A 205 3.79 4.63 -1.22
N ASN A 206 2.65 4.56 -1.93
CA ASN A 206 1.36 4.74 -1.30
C ASN A 206 1.03 3.57 -0.37
N GLU A 207 0.66 3.90 0.85
CA GLU A 207 0.30 2.94 1.89
C GLU A 207 -0.88 3.43 2.73
N ALA A 208 -1.46 2.52 3.50
CA ALA A 208 -2.49 2.81 4.48
C ALA A 208 -2.62 1.66 5.49
N ASN A 209 -3.41 1.86 6.54
CA ASN A 209 -3.54 0.88 7.61
C ASN A 209 -4.79 -0.01 7.51
N MET A 210 -5.61 0.15 6.46
CA MET A 210 -6.72 -0.74 6.11
C MET A 210 -6.65 -1.14 4.64
N LYS A 211 -7.00 -2.40 4.33
CA LYS A 211 -7.05 -2.92 2.96
C LYS A 211 -8.24 -3.84 2.76
N LEU A 212 -8.91 -3.66 1.61
CA LEU A 212 -9.87 -4.61 1.07
C LEU A 212 -9.40 -5.05 -0.31
N LEU A 213 -9.49 -6.35 -0.60
CA LEU A 213 -9.19 -6.92 -1.89
C LEU A 213 -10.15 -8.06 -2.19
N PHE A 214 -10.72 -8.04 -3.38
CA PHE A 214 -11.44 -9.14 -3.98
C PHE A 214 -10.87 -9.40 -5.37
N SER A 215 -10.50 -10.65 -5.65
CA SER A 215 -10.00 -11.06 -6.95
C SER A 215 -10.77 -12.28 -7.43
N THR A 216 -11.09 -12.30 -8.72
CA THR A 216 -11.66 -13.48 -9.38
C THR A 216 -10.93 -13.74 -10.68
N GLU A 217 -10.68 -15.01 -10.96
CA GLU A 217 -9.93 -15.44 -12.14
C GLU A 217 -10.58 -16.69 -12.74
N PHE A 218 -10.99 -16.59 -13.99
CA PHE A 218 -11.45 -17.71 -14.82
C PHE A 218 -10.30 -18.25 -15.64
N ARG A 219 -9.84 -19.46 -15.34
CA ARG A 219 -8.73 -20.16 -16.00
C ARG A 219 -9.28 -21.21 -16.96
N PHE A 220 -8.65 -21.36 -18.12
CA PHE A 220 -9.01 -22.36 -19.12
C PHE A 220 -7.78 -22.82 -19.89
N ASN A 221 -7.79 -24.09 -20.29
CA ASN A 221 -6.70 -24.62 -21.11
C ASN A 221 -6.86 -24.16 -22.56
N ILE A 222 -5.78 -23.65 -23.16
CA ILE A 222 -5.72 -23.25 -24.55
C ILE A 222 -5.16 -24.43 -25.38
N PHE A 223 -3.95 -24.87 -25.01
CA PHE A 223 -3.24 -25.91 -25.75
C PHE A 223 -2.15 -26.51 -24.86
N LEU A 224 -2.06 -27.85 -24.79
CA LEU A 224 -1.08 -28.58 -23.98
C LEU A 224 -0.94 -28.00 -22.54
N LYS A 225 0.20 -27.36 -22.28
CA LYS A 225 0.56 -26.75 -21.01
C LYS A 225 0.28 -25.24 -20.94
N LEU A 226 -0.24 -24.66 -22.02
CA LEU A 226 -0.60 -23.25 -22.09
C LEU A 226 -2.05 -23.06 -21.68
N ASN A 227 -2.24 -22.27 -20.63
CA ASN A 227 -3.55 -21.88 -20.12
C ASN A 227 -3.76 -20.38 -20.31
N GLY A 228 -5.01 -20.00 -20.59
CA GLY A 228 -5.46 -18.63 -20.58
C GLY A 228 -6.19 -18.30 -19.28
N ALA A 229 -6.26 -17.04 -18.94
CA ALA A 229 -7.13 -16.56 -17.87
C ALA A 229 -7.71 -15.18 -18.18
N PHE A 230 -8.95 -14.96 -17.73
CA PHE A 230 -9.55 -13.65 -17.58
C PHE A 230 -9.69 -13.36 -16.09
N PHE A 231 -9.47 -12.11 -15.68
CA PHE A 231 -9.53 -11.75 -14.28
C PHE A 231 -10.19 -10.39 -14.05
N ILE A 232 -10.72 -10.24 -12.85
CA ILE A 232 -11.20 -8.98 -12.29
C ILE A 232 -10.66 -8.90 -10.86
N ASP A 233 -10.00 -7.80 -10.55
CA ASP A 233 -9.50 -7.46 -9.21
C ASP A 233 -10.22 -6.18 -8.76
N ALA A 234 -10.72 -6.16 -7.54
CA ALA A 234 -11.39 -5.02 -6.94
C ALA A 234 -10.86 -4.79 -5.53
N GLY A 235 -10.52 -3.57 -5.18
CA GLY A 235 -10.01 -3.27 -3.84
C GLY A 235 -9.46 -1.87 -3.72
N ASN A 236 -9.04 -1.54 -2.53
CA ASN A 236 -8.32 -0.30 -2.22
C ASN A 236 -7.69 -0.39 -0.83
N ILE A 237 -6.93 0.63 -0.47
CA ILE A 237 -6.42 0.88 0.87
C ILE A 237 -6.99 2.20 1.41
N TRP A 238 -7.10 2.32 2.73
CA TRP A 238 -7.56 3.53 3.42
C TRP A 238 -6.85 3.68 4.75
N ASN A 239 -6.81 4.92 5.25
CA ASN A 239 -6.39 5.19 6.63
C ASN A 239 -7.62 5.14 7.57
N VAL A 240 -7.43 4.54 8.74
CA VAL A 240 -8.45 4.37 9.78
C VAL A 240 -7.82 4.65 11.13
N SER A 241 -8.42 5.54 11.91
CA SER A 241 -7.93 5.86 13.27
C SER A 241 -6.42 6.18 13.30
N ASP A 242 -5.99 7.00 12.35
CA ASP A 242 -4.61 7.41 12.11
C ASP A 242 -4.51 8.95 12.14
N ILE A 243 -3.28 9.47 12.12
CA ILE A 243 -3.02 10.92 12.03
C ILE A 243 -3.42 11.52 10.67
N VAL A 244 -3.66 10.69 9.67
CA VAL A 244 -4.06 11.14 8.32
C VAL A 244 -5.48 11.72 8.37
N THR A 245 -5.58 13.03 8.16
CA THR A 245 -6.84 13.78 8.20
C THR A 245 -7.49 13.99 6.82
N ASN A 246 -6.79 13.62 5.73
CA ASN A 246 -7.33 13.78 4.38
C ASN A 246 -8.58 12.89 4.19
N PRO A 247 -9.79 13.46 4.02
CA PRO A 247 -11.02 12.67 3.89
C PRO A 247 -11.03 11.78 2.65
N ASP A 248 -10.26 12.13 1.62
CA ASP A 248 -10.14 11.36 0.39
C ASP A 248 -9.27 10.09 0.57
N ALA A 249 -8.43 10.06 1.60
CA ALA A 249 -7.58 8.94 1.97
C ALA A 249 -8.16 8.08 3.10
N THR A 250 -9.18 8.57 3.81
CA THR A 250 -9.67 7.99 5.07
C THR A 250 -10.95 7.19 4.85
N PHE A 251 -11.07 6.07 5.55
CA PHE A 251 -12.30 5.28 5.60
C PHE A 251 -13.28 5.88 6.60
N THR A 252 -14.33 6.52 6.12
CA THR A 252 -15.33 7.22 6.94
C THR A 252 -16.63 6.42 7.09
N GLY A 253 -16.67 5.19 6.57
CA GLY A 253 -17.83 4.30 6.63
C GLY A 253 -18.15 3.66 5.28
N LEU A 254 -19.33 3.08 5.14
CA LEU A 254 -19.71 2.32 3.93
C LEU A 254 -19.65 3.15 2.63
N LYS A 255 -19.82 4.47 2.71
CA LYS A 255 -19.68 5.34 1.55
C LYS A 255 -18.26 5.34 0.95
N SER A 256 -17.25 5.08 1.76
CA SER A 256 -15.87 4.96 1.28
C SER A 256 -15.67 3.77 0.33
N LEU A 257 -16.58 2.79 0.32
CA LEU A 257 -16.55 1.66 -0.61
C LEU A 257 -16.83 2.08 -2.07
N GLU A 258 -17.41 3.25 -2.31
CA GLU A 258 -17.54 3.83 -3.66
C GLU A 258 -16.15 4.10 -4.30
N ASN A 259 -15.11 4.18 -3.48
CA ASN A 259 -13.73 4.38 -3.91
C ASN A 259 -12.97 3.06 -4.15
N ILE A 260 -13.64 1.91 -4.22
CA ILE A 260 -13.01 0.64 -4.59
C ILE A 260 -12.56 0.72 -6.04
N ALA A 261 -11.26 0.60 -6.28
CA ALA A 261 -10.70 0.51 -7.62
C ALA A 261 -11.02 -0.85 -8.24
N VAL A 262 -11.28 -0.89 -9.56
CA VAL A 262 -11.51 -2.13 -10.30
C VAL A 262 -10.54 -2.23 -11.46
N GLY A 263 -9.78 -3.32 -11.48
CA GLY A 263 -8.93 -3.73 -12.59
C GLY A 263 -9.49 -4.99 -13.26
N SER A 264 -9.41 -5.07 -14.57
CA SER A 264 -9.72 -6.28 -15.30
C SER A 264 -8.60 -6.59 -16.31
N GLY A 265 -8.55 -7.81 -16.78
CA GLY A 265 -7.52 -8.16 -17.74
C GLY A 265 -7.55 -9.63 -18.16
N PHE A 266 -6.53 -9.96 -18.89
CA PHE A 266 -6.30 -11.31 -19.33
C PHE A 266 -4.81 -11.67 -19.24
N GLY A 267 -4.52 -12.95 -19.28
CA GLY A 267 -3.13 -13.37 -19.24
C GLY A 267 -2.94 -14.83 -19.64
N PHE A 268 -1.68 -15.21 -19.75
CA PHE A 268 -1.25 -16.55 -20.11
C PHE A 268 -0.49 -17.20 -18.96
N ARG A 269 -0.63 -18.51 -18.84
CA ARG A 269 0.04 -19.35 -17.86
C ARG A 269 0.67 -20.51 -18.57
N TYR A 270 1.97 -20.71 -18.39
CA TYR A 270 2.66 -21.89 -18.90
C TYR A 270 3.08 -22.78 -17.74
N ASP A 271 2.59 -24.01 -17.75
CA ASP A 271 2.81 -24.97 -16.69
C ASP A 271 4.06 -25.81 -16.98
N PHE A 272 5.08 -25.66 -16.13
CA PHE A 272 6.32 -26.47 -16.18
C PHE A 272 6.22 -27.74 -15.32
N ASN A 273 5.07 -28.12 -14.80
CA ASN A 273 4.72 -29.20 -13.87
C ASN A 273 5.09 -28.93 -12.41
N PHE A 274 6.21 -28.27 -12.13
CA PHE A 274 6.66 -27.94 -10.78
C PHE A 274 6.52 -26.44 -10.43
N PHE A 275 6.33 -25.60 -11.43
CA PHE A 275 5.94 -24.19 -11.27
C PHE A 275 5.20 -23.70 -12.52
N VAL A 276 4.50 -22.60 -12.36
CA VAL A 276 3.75 -21.95 -13.44
C VAL A 276 4.34 -20.56 -13.65
N VAL A 277 4.70 -20.24 -14.89
CA VAL A 277 5.03 -18.85 -15.28
C VAL A 277 3.77 -18.21 -15.82
N ARG A 278 3.46 -17.01 -15.34
CA ARG A 278 2.33 -16.24 -15.82
C ARG A 278 2.74 -14.87 -16.33
N LEU A 279 2.01 -14.43 -17.33
CA LEU A 279 2.06 -13.08 -17.89
C LEU A 279 0.64 -12.53 -17.90
N ASP A 280 0.40 -11.47 -17.15
CA ASP A 280 -0.91 -10.82 -17.06
C ASP A 280 -0.84 -9.40 -17.61
N LEU A 281 -1.88 -9.01 -18.36
CA LEU A 281 -2.10 -7.65 -18.83
C LEU A 281 -3.34 -7.08 -18.14
N GLY A 282 -3.12 -6.10 -17.25
CA GLY A 282 -4.15 -5.46 -16.44
C GLY A 282 -4.54 -4.08 -16.96
N PHE A 283 -5.83 -3.81 -16.98
CA PHE A 283 -6.43 -2.54 -17.40
C PHE A 283 -7.22 -1.92 -16.24
N LYS A 284 -7.07 -0.61 -16.02
CA LYS A 284 -7.87 0.13 -15.05
C LYS A 284 -9.28 0.29 -15.59
N THR A 285 -10.20 -0.52 -15.05
CA THR A 285 -11.61 -0.53 -15.44
C THR A 285 -12.38 0.58 -14.72
N TYR A 286 -12.13 0.75 -13.42
CA TYR A 286 -12.64 1.84 -12.61
C TYR A 286 -11.50 2.42 -11.79
N ASN A 287 -11.23 3.72 -11.95
CA ASN A 287 -10.22 4.45 -11.19
C ASN A 287 -10.90 5.51 -10.33
N PRO A 288 -10.96 5.33 -8.99
CA PRO A 288 -11.63 6.27 -8.09
C PRO A 288 -10.98 7.66 -8.04
N ALA A 289 -9.71 7.77 -8.41
CA ALA A 289 -8.97 9.03 -8.42
C ALA A 289 -9.32 9.94 -9.60
N ASN A 290 -10.01 9.43 -10.61
CA ASN A 290 -10.44 10.23 -11.74
C ASN A 290 -11.68 11.07 -11.39
N ASN A 291 -11.92 12.14 -12.18
CA ASN A 291 -13.14 12.93 -12.08
C ASN A 291 -14.39 12.06 -12.28
N GLU A 292 -15.53 12.41 -11.67
CA GLU A 292 -16.76 11.61 -11.62
C GLU A 292 -17.17 11.03 -12.99
N ASN A 293 -17.13 11.83 -14.05
CA ASN A 293 -17.52 11.40 -15.41
C ASN A 293 -16.42 10.58 -16.13
N GLN A 294 -15.29 10.32 -15.49
CA GLN A 294 -14.13 9.67 -16.09
C GLN A 294 -13.61 8.46 -15.28
N LYS A 295 -14.34 8.03 -14.25
CA LYS A 295 -13.92 6.92 -13.40
C LYS A 295 -13.97 5.57 -14.13
N TRP A 296 -15.01 5.37 -14.97
CA TRP A 296 -15.19 4.10 -15.67
C TRP A 296 -14.54 4.12 -17.06
N PHE A 297 -13.79 3.08 -17.40
CA PHE A 297 -13.21 2.75 -18.70
C PHE A 297 -12.29 3.82 -19.34
N LYS A 298 -12.13 4.99 -18.76
CA LYS A 298 -11.32 6.08 -19.32
C LYS A 298 -9.85 5.69 -19.51
N GLU A 299 -9.32 4.88 -18.61
CA GLU A 299 -7.94 4.41 -18.63
C GLU A 299 -7.80 2.97 -19.15
N MET A 300 -8.86 2.37 -19.68
CA MET A 300 -8.83 1.04 -20.29
C MET A 300 -8.23 1.11 -21.69
N ARG A 301 -6.92 1.39 -21.76
CA ARG A 301 -6.14 1.55 -22.98
C ARG A 301 -4.83 0.79 -22.87
N PHE A 302 -4.33 0.25 -23.98
CA PHE A 302 -3.09 -0.52 -24.01
C PHE A 302 -1.87 0.27 -23.51
N ASN A 303 -1.75 1.54 -23.82
CA ASN A 303 -0.65 2.40 -23.36
C ASN A 303 -0.72 2.75 -21.87
N LYS A 304 -1.81 2.42 -21.19
CA LYS A 304 -1.99 2.58 -19.73
C LYS A 304 -2.14 1.24 -19.01
N SER A 305 -2.01 0.13 -19.73
CA SER A 305 -2.05 -1.21 -19.15
C SER A 305 -0.79 -1.52 -18.36
N VAL A 306 -0.92 -2.40 -17.39
CA VAL A 306 0.19 -2.88 -16.56
C VAL A 306 0.48 -4.33 -16.93
N ILE A 307 1.72 -4.60 -17.30
CA ILE A 307 2.22 -5.95 -17.54
C ILE A 307 2.76 -6.50 -16.23
N ASN A 308 2.27 -7.67 -15.84
CA ASN A 308 2.72 -8.39 -14.66
C ASN A 308 3.31 -9.73 -15.05
N ILE A 309 4.51 -10.03 -14.55
CA ILE A 309 5.14 -11.34 -14.67
C ILE A 309 5.13 -11.97 -13.27
N GLY A 310 4.72 -13.21 -13.17
CA GLY A 310 4.68 -13.90 -11.89
C GLY A 310 5.02 -15.38 -12.03
N ILE A 311 5.43 -15.95 -10.90
CA ILE A 311 5.64 -17.40 -10.75
C ILE A 311 4.50 -17.92 -9.90
N ASN A 312 3.92 -19.06 -10.28
CA ASN A 312 2.71 -19.66 -9.71
C ASN A 312 1.44 -18.83 -9.95
N TYR A 313 0.31 -19.37 -9.51
CA TYR A 313 -0.97 -18.66 -9.56
C TYR A 313 -1.01 -17.56 -8.49
N PRO A 314 -1.80 -16.47 -8.70
CA PRO A 314 -1.85 -15.36 -7.75
C PRO A 314 -2.53 -15.73 -6.43
N PHE A 315 -3.31 -16.80 -6.43
CA PHE A 315 -3.99 -17.39 -5.27
C PHE A 315 -4.49 -18.80 -5.61
#